data_2338821e47b08ef2ad5edce489826a55
#
_entry.id   2338821e47b08ef2ad5edce489826a55
#
_cell.length_a   1.000
_cell.length_b   1.000
_cell.length_c   1.000
_cell.angle_alpha   90.00
_cell.angle_beta   90.00
_cell.angle_gamma   90.00
#
_symmetry.space_group_name_H-M   'P 1'
#
loop_
_entity.id
_entity.type
_entity.pdbx_description
1 polymer ?
#
loop_
_entity_poly.entity_id
_entity_poly.type
_entity_poly.pdbx_seq_one_letter_code
_entity_poly.pdbx_strand_id
1 'polypeptide(L)'
;KIEVESENNLYFYLFQYSPDLTNTKGDNKNFVRLFPNQLDANNYFKKGSYKIPSNNKYDLLLTLEANEISTNELIVALALRKEVSFKQAMTFANFNKILSGIKLVDRREAHIPYSVNKR
;
A
#
# COMPACT_ATOMS: atom_id res chain seq x y z
N LYS A 1 -0.55 4.18 -13.48
CA LYS A 1 -1.31 4.91 -12.45
C LYS A 1 -2.45 4.06 -11.92
N ILE A 2 -2.73 4.21 -10.66
CA ILE A 2 -3.88 3.60 -10.03
C ILE A 2 -4.99 4.64 -9.93
N GLU A 3 -6.19 4.29 -10.36
CA GLU A 3 -7.38 5.15 -10.26
C GLU A 3 -8.25 4.67 -9.11
N VAL A 4 -8.71 5.62 -8.30
CA VAL A 4 -9.57 5.36 -7.15
C VAL A 4 -10.82 6.23 -7.25
N GLU A 5 -11.98 5.61 -7.16
CA GLU A 5 -13.24 6.34 -7.01
C GLU A 5 -13.74 6.17 -5.60
N SER A 6 -14.03 7.28 -4.94
CA SER A 6 -14.55 7.29 -3.58
C SER A 6 -15.95 7.86 -3.54
N GLU A 7 -16.88 7.13 -2.95
CA GLU A 7 -18.26 7.58 -2.74
C GLU A 7 -18.42 8.29 -1.39
N ASN A 8 -17.50 8.07 -0.47
CA ASN A 8 -17.52 8.62 0.88
C ASN A 8 -16.13 9.16 1.24
N ASN A 9 -16.07 9.97 2.29
CA ASN A 9 -14.80 10.43 2.82
C ASN A 9 -14.05 9.25 3.45
N LEU A 10 -12.78 9.09 3.06
CA LEU A 10 -11.95 8.01 3.56
C LEU A 10 -10.47 8.38 3.53
N TYR A 11 -9.66 7.62 4.26
CA TYR A 11 -8.21 7.65 4.17
C TYR A 11 -7.76 6.46 3.34
N PHE A 12 -6.95 6.69 2.31
CA PHE A 12 -6.52 5.67 1.37
C PHE A 12 -5.04 5.38 1.52
N TYR A 13 -4.70 4.09 1.43
CA TYR A 13 -3.31 3.61 1.56
C TYR A 13 -3.03 2.56 0.51
N LEU A 14 -1.80 2.56 -0.02
CA LEU A 14 -1.29 1.49 -0.86
C LEU A 14 -0.04 0.91 -0.22
N PHE A 15 0.07 -0.40 -0.27
CA PHE A 15 1.24 -1.14 0.20
C PHE A 15 1.70 -2.12 -0.86
N GLN A 16 2.98 -2.42 -0.83
CA GLN A 16 3.56 -3.53 -1.58
C GLN A 16 3.88 -4.66 -0.59
N TYR A 17 3.37 -5.83 -0.85
CA TYR A 17 3.62 -7.02 -0.06
C TYR A 17 4.44 -8.01 -0.86
N SER A 18 5.56 -8.46 -0.31
CA SER A 18 6.48 -9.43 -0.90
C SER A 18 6.45 -10.71 -0.08
N PRO A 19 5.46 -11.63 -0.33
CA PRO A 19 5.27 -12.80 0.53
C PRO A 19 6.45 -13.77 0.55
N ASP A 20 7.20 -13.82 -0.56
CA ASP A 20 8.34 -14.74 -0.69
C ASP A 20 9.65 -14.15 -0.14
N LEU A 21 9.61 -12.94 0.42
CA LEU A 21 10.79 -12.34 0.99
C LEU A 21 11.20 -13.11 2.24
N THR A 22 12.36 -13.73 2.17
CA THR A 22 13.01 -14.32 3.31
C THR A 22 14.20 -13.45 3.70
N ASN A 23 14.24 -13.04 4.95
CA ASN A 23 15.35 -12.25 5.48
C ASN A 23 16.11 -13.08 6.50
N THR A 24 17.35 -13.43 6.16
CA THR A 24 18.22 -14.21 7.01
C THR A 24 18.58 -13.52 8.33
N LYS A 25 18.35 -12.23 8.43
CA LYS A 25 18.60 -11.45 9.65
C LYS A 25 17.39 -11.37 10.59
N GLY A 26 16.29 -12.05 10.25
CA GLY A 26 15.08 -12.05 11.09
C GLY A 26 14.26 -10.79 11.03
N ASP A 27 14.59 -9.84 10.15
CA ASP A 27 13.89 -8.58 9.98
C ASP A 27 13.09 -8.60 8.67
N ASN A 28 11.99 -9.35 8.67
CA ASN A 28 11.15 -9.57 7.50
C ASN A 28 10.19 -8.39 7.26
N LYS A 29 10.74 -7.23 6.95
CA LYS A 29 9.94 -6.06 6.56
C LYS A 29 9.48 -6.22 5.12
N ASN A 30 8.57 -7.16 4.91
CA ASN A 30 8.06 -7.54 3.60
C ASN A 30 6.78 -6.78 3.20
N PHE A 31 6.44 -5.74 3.95
CA PHE A 31 5.26 -4.94 3.74
C PHE A 31 5.66 -3.46 3.76
N VAL A 32 5.57 -2.79 2.60
CA VAL A 32 6.09 -1.43 2.42
C VAL A 32 4.96 -0.52 1.98
N ARG A 33 4.84 0.64 2.65
CA ARG A 33 3.87 1.65 2.26
C ARG A 33 4.34 2.37 0.99
N LEU A 34 3.50 2.39 -0.04
CA LEU A 34 3.73 3.11 -1.28
C LEU A 34 3.06 4.47 -1.28
N PHE A 35 1.88 4.57 -0.69
CA PHE A 35 1.08 5.78 -0.61
C PHE A 35 0.31 5.80 0.72
N PRO A 36 0.24 6.94 1.42
CA PRO A 36 0.89 8.22 1.12
C PRO A 36 2.41 8.14 1.28
N ASN A 37 3.11 9.10 0.67
CA ASN A 37 4.56 9.21 0.74
C ASN A 37 4.97 10.69 0.79
N GLN A 38 6.28 10.97 0.87
CA GLN A 38 6.78 12.33 0.99
C GLN A 38 6.47 13.20 -0.23
N LEU A 39 6.34 12.59 -1.41
CA LEU A 39 6.08 13.29 -2.67
C LEU A 39 4.57 13.39 -2.98
N ASP A 40 3.74 12.67 -2.22
CA ASP A 40 2.31 12.57 -2.45
C ASP A 40 1.63 12.23 -1.12
N ALA A 41 1.45 13.24 -0.29
CA ALA A 41 1.11 13.05 1.12
C ALA A 41 -0.39 13.09 1.42
N ASN A 42 -1.22 13.63 0.53
CA ASN A 42 -2.66 13.77 0.78
C ASN A 42 -3.40 12.48 0.46
N ASN A 43 -3.73 11.73 1.49
CA ASN A 43 -4.47 10.48 1.37
C ASN A 43 -5.91 10.55 1.92
N TYR A 44 -6.38 11.75 2.27
CA TYR A 44 -7.78 11.94 2.65
C TYR A 44 -8.60 12.23 1.39
N PHE A 45 -9.42 11.27 1.00
CA PHE A 45 -10.22 11.34 -0.23
C PHE A 45 -11.66 11.61 0.11
N LYS A 46 -12.16 12.76 -0.30
CA LYS A 46 -13.60 13.08 -0.32
C LYS A 46 -14.23 12.38 -1.51
N LYS A 47 -15.56 12.41 -1.61
CA LYS A 47 -16.24 11.88 -2.79
C LYS A 47 -15.64 12.44 -4.07
N GLY A 48 -15.24 11.56 -4.98
CA GLY A 48 -14.61 11.96 -6.23
C GLY A 48 -13.67 10.90 -6.79
N SER A 49 -12.96 11.28 -7.83
CA SER A 49 -11.99 10.42 -8.52
C SER A 49 -10.57 10.90 -8.25
N TYR A 50 -9.67 9.94 -8.04
CA TYR A 50 -8.28 10.20 -7.67
C TYR A 50 -7.35 9.32 -8.48
N LYS A 51 -6.14 9.83 -8.74
CA LYS A 51 -5.07 9.08 -9.41
C LYS A 51 -3.84 9.02 -8.51
N ILE A 52 -3.20 7.88 -8.47
CA ILE A 52 -1.94 7.68 -7.75
C ILE A 52 -0.91 7.18 -8.76
N PRO A 53 0.20 7.90 -8.96
CA PRO A 53 0.58 9.17 -8.35
C PRO A 53 -0.37 10.32 -8.71
N SER A 54 -0.55 11.26 -7.78
CA SER A 54 -1.35 12.47 -8.02
C SER A 54 -0.57 13.58 -8.72
N ASN A 55 0.72 13.39 -8.87
CA ASN A 55 1.65 14.33 -9.51
C ASN A 55 2.70 13.55 -10.33
N ASN A 56 3.60 14.26 -10.97
CA ASN A 56 4.66 13.66 -11.79
C ASN A 56 6.03 13.61 -11.10
N LYS A 57 6.06 13.78 -9.78
CA LYS A 57 7.32 13.77 -9.00
C LYS A 57 7.88 12.38 -8.79
N TYR A 58 7.08 11.35 -9.00
CA TYR A 58 7.52 9.96 -8.87
C TYR A 58 6.72 9.07 -9.81
N ASP A 59 7.25 7.88 -10.07
CA ASP A 59 6.60 6.86 -10.89
C ASP A 59 6.35 5.62 -10.04
N LEU A 60 5.08 5.23 -9.92
CA LEU A 60 4.69 4.09 -9.09
C LEU A 60 5.30 2.78 -9.60
N LEU A 61 5.34 2.59 -10.93
CA LEU A 61 5.92 1.39 -11.51
C LEU A 61 7.41 1.28 -11.19
N LEU A 62 8.17 2.38 -11.32
CA LEU A 62 9.59 2.39 -10.97
C LEU A 62 9.79 2.13 -9.48
N THR A 63 8.91 2.67 -8.63
CA THR A 63 8.96 2.41 -7.18
C THR A 63 8.73 0.93 -6.89
N LEU A 64 7.75 0.31 -7.53
CA LEU A 64 7.48 -1.11 -7.37
C LEU A 64 8.66 -1.97 -7.82
N GLU A 65 9.26 -1.64 -8.97
CA GLU A 65 10.44 -2.36 -9.48
C GLU A 65 11.64 -2.20 -8.56
N ALA A 66 11.88 -1.01 -8.02
CA ALA A 66 13.00 -0.75 -7.10
C ALA A 66 12.87 -1.54 -5.80
N ASN A 67 11.62 -1.77 -5.34
CA ASN A 67 11.34 -2.51 -4.12
C ASN A 67 11.22 -4.02 -4.38
N GLU A 68 11.28 -4.45 -5.61
CA GLU A 68 11.09 -5.85 -5.97
C GLU A 68 12.22 -6.72 -5.45
N ILE A 69 11.86 -7.75 -4.69
CA ILE A 69 12.80 -8.70 -4.11
C ILE A 69 12.41 -10.13 -4.51
N SER A 70 11.16 -10.33 -4.91
CA SER A 70 10.65 -11.61 -5.39
C SER A 70 9.79 -11.41 -6.63
N THR A 71 9.41 -12.51 -7.29
CA THR A 71 8.55 -12.48 -8.47
C THR A 71 7.06 -12.52 -8.12
N ASN A 72 6.71 -12.85 -6.87
CA ASN A 72 5.34 -12.92 -6.38
C ASN A 72 5.05 -11.74 -5.46
N GLU A 73 4.46 -10.71 -6.03
CA GLU A 73 4.18 -9.47 -5.32
C GLU A 73 2.68 -9.19 -5.28
N LEU A 74 2.25 -8.51 -4.24
CA LEU A 74 0.89 -8.02 -4.11
C LEU A 74 0.88 -6.52 -3.86
N ILE A 75 -0.05 -5.83 -4.50
CA ILE A 75 -0.43 -4.48 -4.09
C ILE A 75 -1.65 -4.62 -3.19
N VAL A 76 -1.56 -4.07 -1.98
CA VAL A 76 -2.65 -4.05 -1.03
C VAL A 76 -3.19 -2.62 -0.96
N ALA A 77 -4.45 -2.46 -1.33
CA ALA A 77 -5.16 -1.19 -1.21
C ALA A 77 -6.03 -1.25 0.04
N LEU A 78 -5.96 -0.20 0.85
CA LEU A 78 -6.68 -0.11 2.11
C LEU A 78 -7.41 1.23 2.19
N ALA A 79 -8.71 1.19 2.46
CA ALA A 79 -9.51 2.37 2.73
C ALA A 79 -10.03 2.32 4.16
N LEU A 80 -9.81 3.39 4.91
CA LEU A 80 -10.20 3.50 6.31
C LEU A 80 -11.04 4.74 6.54
N ARG A 81 -12.01 4.67 7.46
CA ARG A 81 -12.80 5.82 7.89
C ARG A 81 -12.02 6.78 8.77
N LYS A 82 -11.03 6.27 9.51
CA LYS A 82 -10.17 7.06 10.40
C LYS A 82 -8.73 6.92 9.97
N GLU A 83 -7.97 7.99 10.14
CA GLU A 83 -6.56 7.98 9.83
C GLU A 83 -5.80 7.04 10.79
N VAL A 84 -4.93 6.23 10.21
CA VAL A 84 -3.99 5.39 10.95
C VAL A 84 -2.58 5.70 10.45
N SER A 85 -1.66 5.90 11.36
CA SER A 85 -0.27 6.12 11.03
C SER A 85 0.44 4.78 10.90
N PHE A 86 0.82 4.43 9.67
CA PHE A 86 1.59 3.21 9.39
C PHE A 86 3.07 3.56 9.23
N LYS A 87 3.93 2.68 9.69
CA LYS A 87 5.36 2.79 9.41
C LYS A 87 5.61 2.62 7.91
N GLN A 88 6.72 3.17 7.41
CA GLN A 88 7.11 3.04 6.00
C GLN A 88 7.30 1.57 5.60
N ALA A 89 7.90 0.77 6.47
CA ALA A 89 8.10 -0.65 6.26
C ALA A 89 7.79 -1.42 7.54
N MET A 90 7.19 -2.60 7.40
CA MET A 90 6.80 -3.46 8.52
C MET A 90 6.69 -4.91 8.07
N THR A 91 6.47 -5.81 9.01
CA THR A 91 6.10 -7.18 8.69
C THR A 91 4.62 -7.27 8.35
N PHE A 92 4.24 -8.24 7.53
CA PHE A 92 2.83 -8.51 7.23
C PHE A 92 2.06 -8.87 8.50
N ALA A 93 2.70 -9.58 9.43
CA ALA A 93 2.07 -9.92 10.71
C ALA A 93 1.71 -8.68 11.52
N ASN A 94 2.59 -7.67 11.57
CA ASN A 94 2.31 -6.40 12.24
C ASN A 94 1.18 -5.63 11.56
N PHE A 95 1.15 -5.63 10.23
CA PHE A 95 0.06 -5.01 9.47
C PHE A 95 -1.29 -5.64 9.84
N ASN A 96 -1.37 -6.97 9.83
CA ASN A 96 -2.59 -7.70 10.21
C ASN A 96 -3.00 -7.42 11.64
N LYS A 97 -2.03 -7.30 12.55
CA LYS A 97 -2.31 -6.96 13.95
C LYS A 97 -2.96 -5.58 14.06
N ILE A 98 -2.47 -4.59 13.30
CA ILE A 98 -3.08 -3.26 13.26
C ILE A 98 -4.50 -3.35 12.71
N LEU A 99 -4.70 -4.05 11.60
CA LEU A 99 -6.03 -4.22 11.01
C LEU A 99 -7.02 -4.89 11.94
N SER A 100 -6.58 -5.87 12.71
CA SER A 100 -7.47 -6.59 13.65
C SER A 100 -8.07 -5.68 14.72
N GLY A 101 -7.45 -4.54 15.00
CA GLY A 101 -7.98 -3.51 15.89
C GLY A 101 -8.98 -2.56 15.23
N ILE A 102 -9.23 -2.69 13.93
CA ILE A 102 -10.14 -1.82 13.18
C ILE A 102 -11.40 -2.61 12.85
N LYS A 103 -12.57 -2.06 13.18
CA LYS A 103 -13.86 -2.71 12.88
C LYS A 103 -14.02 -2.92 11.39
N LEU A 104 -14.65 -4.03 10.98
CA LEU A 104 -14.87 -4.35 9.57
C LEU A 104 -15.67 -3.27 8.82
N VAL A 105 -16.61 -2.61 9.50
CA VAL A 105 -17.40 -1.53 8.91
C VAL A 105 -16.58 -0.28 8.61
N ASP A 106 -15.39 -0.15 9.22
CA ASP A 106 -14.53 1.01 9.10
C ASP A 106 -13.37 0.81 8.14
N ARG A 107 -13.31 -0.35 7.47
CA ARG A 107 -12.21 -0.68 6.55
C ARG A 107 -12.68 -1.44 5.33
N ARG A 108 -11.94 -1.26 4.23
CA ARG A 108 -12.05 -2.04 3.00
C ARG A 108 -10.65 -2.35 2.51
N GLU A 109 -10.44 -3.56 2.05
CA GLU A 109 -9.18 -4.02 1.50
C GLU A 109 -9.38 -4.58 0.09
N ALA A 110 -8.38 -4.38 -0.77
CA ALA A 110 -8.28 -5.03 -2.06
C ALA A 110 -6.84 -5.49 -2.27
N HIS A 111 -6.67 -6.68 -2.83
CA HIS A 111 -5.36 -7.27 -3.09
C HIS A 111 -5.23 -7.50 -4.59
N ILE A 112 -4.17 -6.97 -5.19
CA ILE A 112 -3.92 -7.07 -6.62
C ILE A 112 -2.59 -7.80 -6.81
N PRO A 113 -2.60 -9.08 -7.24
CA PRO A 113 -1.37 -9.77 -7.54
C PRO A 113 -0.73 -9.23 -8.81
N TYR A 114 0.58 -9.17 -8.83
CA TYR A 114 1.34 -8.81 -10.02
C TYR A 114 2.69 -9.51 -10.01
N SER A 115 3.29 -9.61 -11.17
CA SER A 115 4.64 -10.11 -11.32
C SER A 115 5.42 -9.19 -12.24
N VAL A 116 6.71 -9.06 -11.98
CA VAL A 116 7.61 -8.32 -12.84
C VAL A 116 8.50 -9.32 -13.56
N ASN A 117 8.50 -9.26 -14.90
CA ASN A 117 9.38 -10.11 -15.69
C ASN A 117 10.78 -9.48 -15.72
N LYS A 118 11.70 -10.12 -15.04
CA LYS A 118 13.12 -9.77 -15.14
C LYS A 118 13.70 -10.29 -16.42
N ARG A 119 14.27 -9.41 -17.18
CA ARG A 119 15.01 -9.78 -18.40
C ARG A 119 16.47 -10.02 -18.09
#